data_33f61b99312cdf1e0028cdfcf9910b76
#
_entry.id   33f61b99312cdf1e0028cdfcf9910b76
#
_cell.length_a   1.000
_cell.length_b   1.000
_cell.length_c   1.000
_cell.angle_alpha   90.00
_cell.angle_beta   90.00
_cell.angle_gamma   90.00
#
_symmetry.space_group_name_H-M   'P 1'
#
loop_
_entity.id
_entity.type
_entity.pdbx_description
1 polymer ?
#
loop_
_entity_poly.entity_id
_entity_poly.type
_entity_poly.pdbx_seq_one_letter_code
_entity_poly.pdbx_strand_id
1 'polypeptide(L)'
;STGIVTLVDDLVLKDACTIGTATTAGAISIAADGTVNLATAGATVNSTVISTVGTQTIWVPACAMRPTVSNGCAVITDAETTSGRPDMQVLDFDASSDEHAQFQICFPKSWNEGTITFSAYWTTTATDTDGVAWGLQGVAVSDNDTIDVAYGTAVVVTDDALSAAEDLCVTATSGAVTIAGTPAVGDICYFRIFRDVSDANDDMAEDARLIGVKIFFTTDAANDA
;
A
#
# COMPACT_ATOMS: atom_id res chain seq x y z
N SER A 1 23.59 -31.74 -33.57
CA SER A 1 24.70 -30.80 -33.72
C SER A 1 24.34 -29.51 -32.98
N THR A 2 25.13 -29.19 -31.95
CA THR A 2 25.04 -27.90 -31.26
C THR A 2 25.76 -26.87 -32.10
N GLY A 3 25.05 -26.27 -33.09
CA GLY A 3 25.62 -25.22 -33.89
C GLY A 3 25.72 -23.94 -33.05
N ILE A 4 26.94 -23.56 -32.71
CA ILE A 4 27.24 -22.22 -32.18
C ILE A 4 27.67 -21.37 -33.37
N VAL A 5 27.02 -20.22 -33.56
CA VAL A 5 27.48 -19.18 -34.49
C VAL A 5 28.35 -18.22 -33.69
N THR A 6 29.67 -18.22 -33.95
CA THR A 6 30.60 -17.25 -33.37
C THR A 6 30.84 -16.17 -34.39
N LEU A 7 30.53 -14.91 -34.04
CA LEU A 7 30.84 -13.73 -34.83
C LEU A 7 32.10 -13.11 -34.25
N VAL A 8 33.01 -12.65 -35.11
CA VAL A 8 34.29 -12.00 -34.73
C VAL A 8 34.06 -10.49 -34.59
N ASP A 9 33.06 -9.98 -35.32
CA ASP A 9 32.65 -8.58 -35.33
C ASP A 9 31.14 -8.46 -35.04
N ASP A 10 30.51 -7.37 -35.38
CA ASP A 10 29.12 -7.08 -35.10
C ASP A 10 28.14 -8.01 -35.82
N LEU A 11 27.07 -8.39 -35.15
CA LEU A 11 25.89 -8.99 -35.78
C LEU A 11 24.95 -7.87 -36.25
N VAL A 12 25.00 -7.55 -37.52
CA VAL A 12 24.04 -6.62 -38.14
C VAL A 12 22.83 -7.42 -38.62
N LEU A 13 21.68 -7.15 -38.05
CA LEU A 13 20.41 -7.71 -38.46
C LEU A 13 19.65 -6.69 -39.32
N LYS A 14 18.88 -7.20 -40.30
CA LYS A 14 18.00 -6.34 -41.10
C LYS A 14 16.91 -5.75 -40.18
N ASP A 15 16.43 -4.56 -40.53
CA ASP A 15 15.28 -3.93 -39.85
C ASP A 15 14.11 -4.90 -39.66
N ALA A 16 13.48 -4.84 -38.49
CA ALA A 16 12.40 -5.73 -38.06
C ALA A 16 12.80 -7.22 -37.96
N CYS A 17 14.06 -7.51 -37.67
CA CYS A 17 14.54 -8.86 -37.39
C CYS A 17 14.22 -9.30 -35.94
N THR A 18 14.14 -10.60 -35.73
CA THR A 18 13.89 -11.21 -34.44
C THR A 18 14.93 -12.27 -34.13
N ILE A 19 15.30 -12.38 -32.86
CA ILE A 19 16.14 -13.45 -32.34
C ILE A 19 15.26 -14.30 -31.41
N GLY A 20 15.21 -15.61 -31.67
CA GLY A 20 14.37 -16.51 -30.88
C GLY A 20 14.86 -17.96 -30.95
N THR A 21 14.14 -18.84 -30.28
CA THR A 21 14.31 -20.28 -30.39
C THR A 21 13.34 -20.87 -31.41
N ALA A 22 13.49 -22.15 -31.78
CA ALA A 22 12.58 -22.85 -32.68
C ALA A 22 11.13 -22.88 -32.18
N THR A 23 10.91 -22.75 -30.85
CA THR A 23 9.61 -22.77 -30.20
C THR A 23 9.15 -21.38 -29.75
N THR A 24 10.05 -20.40 -29.71
CA THR A 24 9.76 -19.02 -29.29
C THR A 24 10.42 -18.06 -30.26
N ALA A 25 9.82 -17.94 -31.45
CA ALA A 25 10.27 -16.98 -32.44
C ALA A 25 10.02 -15.56 -31.91
N GLY A 26 11.01 -14.67 -32.03
CA GLY A 26 10.86 -13.28 -31.62
C GLY A 26 11.05 -13.01 -30.13
N ALA A 27 11.78 -13.86 -29.40
CA ALA A 27 12.14 -13.62 -28.00
C ALA A 27 12.87 -12.26 -27.82
N ILE A 28 13.64 -11.85 -28.81
CA ILE A 28 14.22 -10.50 -28.92
C ILE A 28 13.87 -9.95 -30.30
N SER A 29 13.26 -8.77 -30.36
CA SER A 29 13.04 -8.07 -31.62
C SER A 29 13.63 -6.66 -31.55
N ILE A 30 14.23 -6.24 -32.66
CA ILE A 30 14.76 -4.86 -32.81
C ILE A 30 13.88 -4.17 -33.84
N ALA A 31 13.17 -3.14 -33.43
CA ALA A 31 12.35 -2.33 -34.32
C ALA A 31 13.21 -1.43 -35.22
N ALA A 32 12.63 -0.90 -36.31
CA ALA A 32 13.34 -0.02 -37.24
C ALA A 32 13.82 1.30 -36.59
N ASP A 33 13.24 1.72 -35.48
CA ASP A 33 13.63 2.87 -34.68
C ASP A 33 14.75 2.58 -33.68
N GLY A 34 15.27 1.35 -33.66
CA GLY A 34 16.30 0.89 -32.74
C GLY A 34 15.76 0.38 -31.38
N THR A 35 14.44 0.37 -31.17
CA THR A 35 13.86 -0.17 -29.94
C THR A 35 14.07 -1.68 -29.85
N VAL A 36 14.61 -2.15 -28.72
CA VAL A 36 14.76 -3.57 -28.41
C VAL A 36 13.58 -4.05 -27.59
N ASN A 37 12.76 -4.92 -28.16
CA ASN A 37 11.65 -5.53 -27.46
C ASN A 37 12.04 -6.94 -26.98
N LEU A 38 11.88 -7.20 -25.69
CA LEU A 38 11.97 -8.52 -25.09
C LEU A 38 10.55 -9.06 -24.95
N ALA A 39 10.15 -9.93 -25.88
CA ALA A 39 8.75 -10.36 -26.04
C ALA A 39 8.28 -11.41 -25.03
N THR A 40 8.88 -11.50 -23.85
CA THR A 40 8.45 -12.44 -22.81
C THR A 40 7.97 -11.72 -21.56
N ALA A 41 6.79 -12.08 -21.09
CA ALA A 41 6.40 -11.77 -19.72
C ALA A 41 7.49 -12.34 -18.79
N GLY A 42 8.23 -11.45 -18.10
CA GLY A 42 9.32 -11.86 -17.21
C GLY A 42 10.71 -11.90 -17.83
N ALA A 43 11.08 -10.90 -18.66
CA ALA A 43 12.48 -10.71 -19.03
C ALA A 43 13.35 -10.64 -17.77
N THR A 44 14.44 -11.41 -17.72
CA THR A 44 15.32 -11.48 -16.53
C THR A 44 16.74 -11.05 -16.87
N VAL A 45 17.41 -10.40 -15.91
CA VAL A 45 18.85 -10.23 -15.88
C VAL A 45 19.38 -11.02 -14.68
N ASN A 46 20.28 -11.98 -14.93
CA ASN A 46 20.82 -12.88 -13.89
C ASN A 46 19.70 -13.56 -13.07
N SER A 47 18.68 -14.09 -13.72
CA SER A 47 17.51 -14.75 -13.13
C SER A 47 16.57 -13.81 -12.32
N THR A 48 16.80 -12.49 -12.32
CA THR A 48 15.90 -11.51 -11.72
C THR A 48 14.97 -10.96 -12.80
N VAL A 49 13.67 -11.02 -12.57
CA VAL A 49 12.66 -10.44 -13.49
C VAL A 49 12.82 -8.93 -13.53
N ILE A 50 12.91 -8.37 -14.73
CA ILE A 50 12.83 -6.93 -14.95
C ILE A 50 11.34 -6.59 -14.95
N SER A 51 10.84 -6.01 -13.85
CA SER A 51 9.47 -5.49 -13.77
C SER A 51 9.51 -3.99 -13.64
N THR A 52 8.74 -3.31 -14.46
CA THR A 52 8.52 -1.86 -14.37
C THR A 52 7.26 -1.51 -13.59
N VAL A 53 6.47 -2.54 -13.26
CA VAL A 53 5.19 -2.41 -12.54
C VAL A 53 5.15 -3.36 -11.36
N GLY A 54 4.36 -3.04 -10.35
CA GLY A 54 4.22 -3.89 -9.16
C GLY A 54 3.57 -3.15 -8.01
N THR A 55 3.55 -3.82 -6.86
CA THR A 55 3.03 -3.24 -5.62
C THR A 55 4.09 -2.36 -4.98
N GLN A 56 3.70 -1.13 -4.64
CA GLN A 56 4.49 -0.16 -3.90
C GLN A 56 3.86 0.07 -2.53
N THR A 57 4.64 0.66 -1.61
CA THR A 57 4.23 0.87 -0.23
C THR A 57 4.43 2.33 0.17
N ILE A 58 3.41 2.92 0.80
CA ILE A 58 3.50 4.19 1.51
C ILE A 58 3.31 3.91 2.99
N TRP A 59 4.23 4.38 3.83
CA TRP A 59 4.09 4.38 5.27
C TRP A 59 3.50 5.70 5.74
N VAL A 60 2.38 5.64 6.46
CA VAL A 60 1.72 6.80 7.08
C VAL A 60 1.79 6.63 8.59
N PRO A 61 2.71 7.31 9.29
CA PRO A 61 2.80 7.22 10.74
C PRO A 61 1.63 7.94 11.42
N ALA A 62 1.28 7.56 12.64
CA ALA A 62 0.20 8.17 13.41
C ALA A 62 0.36 9.70 13.54
N CYS A 63 1.60 10.21 13.67
CA CYS A 63 1.88 11.65 13.73
C CYS A 63 1.58 12.42 12.44
N ALA A 64 1.39 11.75 11.31
CA ALA A 64 0.93 12.35 10.05
C ALA A 64 -0.60 12.33 9.92
N MET A 65 -1.30 11.78 10.89
CA MET A 65 -2.75 11.71 10.96
C MET A 65 -3.30 12.74 11.95
N ARG A 66 -4.61 12.98 11.88
CA ARG A 66 -5.31 13.81 12.86
C ARG A 66 -6.65 13.15 13.22
N PRO A 67 -7.10 13.24 14.49
CA PRO A 67 -8.45 12.88 14.86
C PRO A 67 -9.48 13.66 14.02
N THR A 68 -10.59 13.04 13.68
CA THR A 68 -11.71 13.74 13.06
C THR A 68 -12.39 14.70 14.05
N VAL A 69 -13.05 15.76 13.57
CA VAL A 69 -13.75 16.71 14.45
C VAL A 69 -14.93 16.03 15.16
N SER A 70 -15.61 15.11 14.45
CA SER A 70 -16.71 14.32 15.03
C SER A 70 -16.25 12.87 15.16
N ASN A 71 -16.42 12.29 16.32
CA ASN A 71 -16.00 10.91 16.64
C ASN A 71 -14.50 10.67 16.35
N GLY A 72 -13.66 11.65 16.69
CA GLY A 72 -12.21 11.51 16.55
C GLY A 72 -11.62 10.72 17.70
N CYS A 73 -10.59 9.95 17.41
CA CYS A 73 -9.76 9.30 18.42
C CYS A 73 -9.02 10.33 19.29
N ALA A 74 -8.28 9.88 20.30
CA ALA A 74 -7.45 10.76 21.11
C ALA A 74 -6.43 11.51 20.25
N VAL A 75 -5.99 12.69 20.71
CA VAL A 75 -4.91 13.43 20.04
C VAL A 75 -3.60 12.65 20.13
N ILE A 76 -2.69 12.92 19.18
CA ILE A 76 -1.37 12.29 19.15
C ILE A 76 -0.68 12.40 20.52
N THR A 77 -0.18 11.28 21.02
CA THR A 77 0.49 11.16 22.31
C THR A 77 1.86 10.50 22.13
N ASP A 78 2.85 10.98 22.87
CA ASP A 78 4.13 10.31 22.99
C ASP A 78 4.02 9.25 24.09
N ALA A 79 4.26 7.99 23.75
CA ALA A 79 4.25 6.86 24.68
C ALA A 79 5.67 6.34 24.88
N GLU A 80 6.21 6.54 26.09
CA GLU A 80 7.49 5.97 26.51
C GLU A 80 7.26 4.56 27.07
N THR A 81 7.94 3.56 26.53
CA THR A 81 7.90 2.19 27.05
C THR A 81 8.80 2.05 28.28
N THR A 82 10.08 2.28 28.10
CA THR A 82 11.09 2.31 29.18
C THR A 82 12.14 3.34 28.81
N SER A 83 12.57 4.16 29.75
CA SER A 83 13.57 5.19 29.52
C SER A 83 14.81 4.66 28.80
N GLY A 84 15.18 5.35 27.68
CA GLY A 84 16.29 4.97 26.81
C GLY A 84 15.98 3.87 25.78
N ARG A 85 14.73 3.49 25.64
CA ARG A 85 14.19 2.63 24.56
C ARG A 85 13.37 3.45 23.59
N PRO A 86 12.85 2.84 22.49
CA PRO A 86 12.02 3.57 21.54
C PRO A 86 10.77 4.18 22.17
N ASP A 87 10.56 5.49 21.92
CA ASP A 87 9.31 6.16 22.20
C ASP A 87 8.41 6.06 20.98
N MET A 88 7.11 5.94 21.20
CA MET A 88 6.11 5.83 20.13
C MET A 88 5.25 7.09 20.10
N GLN A 89 4.94 7.55 18.88
CA GLN A 89 3.85 8.51 18.68
C GLN A 89 2.63 7.73 18.24
N VAL A 90 1.57 7.75 19.05
CA VAL A 90 0.38 6.93 18.87
C VAL A 90 -0.89 7.76 18.87
N LEU A 91 -1.92 7.24 18.21
CA LEU A 91 -3.30 7.67 18.33
C LEU A 91 -4.06 6.57 19.06
N ASP A 92 -4.64 6.89 20.21
CA ASP A 92 -5.43 5.94 21.00
C ASP A 92 -6.89 5.97 20.54
N PHE A 93 -7.45 4.78 20.29
CA PHE A 93 -8.83 4.55 19.85
C PHE A 93 -9.59 3.80 20.94
N ASP A 94 -10.66 4.41 21.42
CA ASP A 94 -11.50 3.91 22.50
C ASP A 94 -12.20 2.59 22.14
N ALA A 95 -12.46 1.75 23.13
CA ALA A 95 -13.15 0.48 22.97
C ALA A 95 -14.69 0.59 22.99
N SER A 96 -15.27 1.77 23.21
CA SER A 96 -16.70 1.93 23.45
C SER A 96 -17.48 2.52 22.26
N SER A 97 -16.79 3.13 21.29
CA SER A 97 -17.40 3.75 20.11
C SER A 97 -16.41 3.81 18.96
N ASP A 98 -16.94 3.77 17.73
CA ASP A 98 -16.11 3.94 16.55
C ASP A 98 -15.46 5.32 16.54
N GLU A 99 -14.14 5.33 16.59
CA GLU A 99 -13.33 6.54 16.55
C GLU A 99 -12.48 6.59 15.28
N HIS A 100 -12.18 7.80 14.83
CA HIS A 100 -11.64 8.02 13.50
C HIS A 100 -10.41 8.94 13.53
N ALA A 101 -9.43 8.63 12.67
CA ALA A 101 -8.35 9.53 12.29
C ALA A 101 -8.28 9.70 10.77
N GLN A 102 -7.83 10.86 10.31
CA GLN A 102 -7.73 11.20 8.88
C GLN A 102 -6.29 11.47 8.48
N PHE A 103 -5.97 11.11 7.24
CA PHE A 103 -4.73 11.49 6.54
C PHE A 103 -4.99 11.68 5.05
N GLN A 104 -3.97 12.13 4.31
CA GLN A 104 -4.07 12.42 2.88
C GLN A 104 -2.88 11.84 2.14
N ILE A 105 -3.11 11.36 0.93
CA ILE A 105 -2.07 10.91 0.01
C ILE A 105 -2.33 11.53 -1.36
N CYS A 106 -1.30 12.14 -1.96
CA CYS A 106 -1.24 12.34 -3.40
C CYS A 106 -0.39 11.20 -3.97
N PHE A 107 -1.01 10.29 -4.68
CA PHE A 107 -0.30 9.16 -5.26
C PHE A 107 0.64 9.61 -6.38
N PRO A 108 1.77 8.90 -6.60
CA PRO A 108 2.63 9.15 -7.74
C PRO A 108 1.86 8.89 -9.06
N LYS A 109 2.28 9.53 -10.15
CA LYS A 109 1.65 9.34 -11.47
C LYS A 109 1.74 7.90 -11.98
N SER A 110 2.68 7.14 -11.45
CA SER A 110 2.83 5.72 -11.76
C SER A 110 1.80 4.81 -11.08
N TRP A 111 0.93 5.34 -10.21
CA TRP A 111 -0.19 4.57 -9.67
C TRP A 111 -1.22 4.27 -10.76
N ASN A 112 -1.73 3.05 -10.78
CA ASN A 112 -2.71 2.59 -11.77
C ASN A 112 -4.15 3.05 -11.51
N GLU A 113 -4.36 4.02 -10.58
CA GLU A 113 -5.67 4.56 -10.18
C GLU A 113 -6.66 3.50 -9.66
N GLY A 114 -6.17 2.31 -9.36
CA GLY A 114 -6.96 1.18 -8.89
C GLY A 114 -7.17 1.17 -7.37
N THR A 115 -7.68 0.03 -6.89
CA THR A 115 -7.85 -0.21 -5.46
C THR A 115 -6.50 -0.29 -4.74
N ILE A 116 -6.54 0.02 -3.45
CA ILE A 116 -5.41 -0.15 -2.54
C ILE A 116 -5.71 -1.24 -1.52
N THR A 117 -4.70 -1.68 -0.79
CA THR A 117 -4.86 -2.47 0.43
C THR A 117 -4.06 -1.84 1.56
N PHE A 118 -4.30 -2.24 2.81
CA PHE A 118 -3.56 -1.69 3.93
C PHE A 118 -3.22 -2.76 4.98
N SER A 119 -2.29 -2.41 5.87
CA SER A 119 -2.04 -3.09 7.14
C SER A 119 -1.88 -2.04 8.23
N ALA A 120 -2.57 -2.20 9.35
CA ALA A 120 -2.42 -1.36 10.52
C ALA A 120 -1.27 -1.88 11.39
N TYR A 121 -0.47 -0.97 11.91
CA TYR A 121 0.60 -1.21 12.89
C TYR A 121 0.13 -0.59 14.19
N TRP A 122 -0.05 -1.40 15.21
CA TRP A 122 -0.67 -0.98 16.44
C TRP A 122 -0.09 -1.70 17.66
N THR A 123 -0.47 -1.27 18.82
CA THR A 123 -0.11 -1.89 20.10
C THR A 123 -1.19 -1.61 21.14
N THR A 124 -1.07 -2.19 22.31
CA THR A 124 -1.95 -1.95 23.45
C THR A 124 -1.17 -2.08 24.76
N THR A 125 -1.76 -1.63 25.86
CA THR A 125 -1.27 -1.92 27.22
C THR A 125 -1.90 -3.16 27.81
N ALA A 126 -2.84 -3.81 27.09
CA ALA A 126 -3.42 -5.09 27.49
C ALA A 126 -2.37 -6.20 27.55
N THR A 127 -2.67 -7.24 28.29
CA THR A 127 -1.83 -8.44 28.41
C THR A 127 -2.62 -9.72 28.11
N ASP A 128 -3.76 -9.59 27.46
CA ASP A 128 -4.58 -10.65 26.88
C ASP A 128 -4.41 -10.71 25.38
N THR A 129 -5.22 -11.50 24.70
CA THR A 129 -5.17 -11.71 23.26
C THR A 129 -6.48 -11.34 22.61
N ASP A 130 -7.19 -10.35 23.16
CA ASP A 130 -8.44 -9.88 22.63
C ASP A 130 -8.23 -9.12 21.30
N GLY A 131 -9.24 -9.12 20.45
CA GLY A 131 -9.16 -8.65 19.07
C GLY A 131 -9.50 -7.17 18.91
N VAL A 132 -8.98 -6.59 17.82
CA VAL A 132 -9.30 -5.24 17.36
C VAL A 132 -9.62 -5.27 15.86
N ALA A 133 -10.64 -4.53 15.45
CA ALA A 133 -11.03 -4.39 14.05
C ALA A 133 -10.65 -3.01 13.50
N TRP A 134 -9.75 -2.97 12.52
CA TRP A 134 -9.28 -1.75 11.87
C TRP A 134 -9.97 -1.56 10.52
N GLY A 135 -10.68 -0.46 10.34
CA GLY A 135 -11.35 -0.11 9.09
C GLY A 135 -10.69 1.06 8.36
N LEU A 136 -10.60 0.99 7.03
CA LEU A 136 -10.12 2.06 6.16
C LEU A 136 -11.10 2.36 5.04
N GLN A 137 -11.30 3.64 4.77
CA GLN A 137 -12.08 4.13 3.62
C GLN A 137 -11.38 5.34 3.01
N GLY A 138 -11.58 5.56 1.71
CA GLY A 138 -10.94 6.64 0.96
C GLY A 138 -11.89 7.34 0.00
N VAL A 139 -11.55 8.60 -0.33
CA VAL A 139 -12.19 9.39 -1.39
C VAL A 139 -11.16 10.30 -2.06
N ALA A 140 -11.18 10.35 -3.38
CA ALA A 140 -10.37 11.26 -4.19
C ALA A 140 -11.14 12.55 -4.48
N VAL A 141 -10.41 13.65 -4.54
CA VAL A 141 -10.92 14.98 -4.87
C VAL A 141 -9.99 15.61 -5.89
N SER A 142 -10.52 15.90 -7.07
CA SER A 142 -9.80 16.53 -8.19
C SER A 142 -9.82 18.05 -8.08
N ASP A 143 -9.04 18.73 -8.92
CA ASP A 143 -9.07 20.18 -9.04
C ASP A 143 -10.49 20.68 -9.43
N ASN A 144 -10.95 21.70 -8.76
CA ASN A 144 -12.30 22.31 -8.85
C ASN A 144 -13.47 21.47 -8.29
N ASP A 145 -13.23 20.29 -7.74
CA ASP A 145 -14.27 19.52 -7.04
C ASP A 145 -14.52 20.05 -5.64
N THR A 146 -15.73 19.79 -5.13
CA THR A 146 -16.02 20.05 -3.72
C THR A 146 -15.33 19.04 -2.82
N ILE A 147 -14.76 19.49 -1.70
CA ILE A 147 -14.20 18.60 -0.67
C ILE A 147 -15.32 17.97 0.19
N ASP A 148 -16.52 18.52 0.15
CA ASP A 148 -17.68 17.98 0.87
C ASP A 148 -18.27 16.78 0.12
N VAL A 149 -17.59 15.65 0.18
CA VAL A 149 -17.94 14.38 -0.46
C VAL A 149 -17.88 13.23 0.54
N ALA A 150 -18.68 12.19 0.29
CA ALA A 150 -18.69 10.99 1.11
C ALA A 150 -17.47 10.09 0.82
N TYR A 151 -16.93 9.48 1.87
CA TYR A 151 -15.97 8.38 1.72
C TYR A 151 -16.60 7.18 1.01
N GLY A 152 -15.76 6.36 0.38
CA GLY A 152 -16.13 5.05 -0.13
C GLY A 152 -16.50 4.06 0.98
N THR A 153 -16.92 2.87 0.58
CA THR A 153 -17.21 1.77 1.51
C THR A 153 -15.95 1.38 2.27
N ALA A 154 -16.07 1.26 3.59
CA ALA A 154 -14.99 0.82 4.44
C ALA A 154 -14.64 -0.66 4.18
N VAL A 155 -13.36 -0.98 4.32
CA VAL A 155 -12.86 -2.35 4.39
C VAL A 155 -12.23 -2.53 5.76
N VAL A 156 -12.64 -3.59 6.46
CA VAL A 156 -12.19 -3.90 7.82
C VAL A 156 -11.25 -5.11 7.78
N VAL A 157 -10.24 -5.09 8.64
CA VAL A 157 -9.32 -6.19 8.91
C VAL A 157 -9.15 -6.31 10.42
N THR A 158 -9.22 -7.53 10.93
CA THR A 158 -9.07 -7.81 12.37
C THR A 158 -7.69 -8.34 12.70
N ASP A 159 -7.27 -8.15 13.94
CA ASP A 159 -6.01 -8.63 14.47
C ASP A 159 -6.15 -8.80 16.00
N ASP A 160 -5.46 -9.77 16.57
CA ASP A 160 -5.50 -10.02 17.99
C ASP A 160 -4.28 -9.41 18.68
N ALA A 161 -4.46 -8.88 19.88
CA ALA A 161 -3.38 -8.42 20.72
C ALA A 161 -2.46 -9.60 21.10
N LEU A 162 -1.22 -9.28 21.42
CA LEU A 162 -0.26 -10.23 21.97
C LEU A 162 -0.31 -10.24 23.49
N SER A 163 0.11 -11.33 24.10
CA SER A 163 -0.02 -11.54 25.55
C SER A 163 0.93 -10.69 26.42
N ALA A 164 1.65 -9.75 25.84
CA ALA A 164 2.49 -8.80 26.56
C ALA A 164 2.16 -7.37 26.14
N ALA A 165 2.08 -6.47 27.11
CA ALA A 165 1.86 -5.05 26.86
C ALA A 165 2.96 -4.48 25.95
N GLU A 166 2.57 -3.56 25.07
CA GLU A 166 3.47 -2.84 24.15
C GLU A 166 4.15 -3.71 23.08
N ASP A 167 3.70 -4.96 22.89
CA ASP A 167 4.10 -5.74 21.74
C ASP A 167 3.58 -5.10 20.44
N LEU A 168 4.37 -5.19 19.38
CA LEU A 168 3.97 -4.69 18.08
C LEU A 168 3.04 -5.69 17.40
N CYS A 169 1.80 -5.28 17.17
CA CYS A 169 0.80 -5.99 16.37
C CYS A 169 0.73 -5.43 14.96
N VAL A 170 0.59 -6.30 13.97
CA VAL A 170 0.49 -5.92 12.56
C VAL A 170 -0.60 -6.75 11.91
N THR A 171 -1.67 -6.12 11.50
CA THR A 171 -2.78 -6.82 10.84
C THR A 171 -2.31 -7.56 9.59
N ALA A 172 -3.01 -8.60 9.20
CA ALA A 172 -2.94 -9.11 7.84
C ALA A 172 -3.18 -7.97 6.83
N THR A 173 -2.76 -8.16 5.58
CA THR A 173 -3.13 -7.22 4.51
C THR A 173 -4.64 -7.28 4.28
N SER A 174 -5.31 -6.14 4.28
CA SER A 174 -6.75 -6.02 4.09
C SER A 174 -7.24 -6.53 2.74
N GLY A 175 -8.53 -6.67 2.58
CA GLY A 175 -9.19 -6.71 1.28
C GLY A 175 -8.98 -5.41 0.50
N ALA A 176 -9.40 -5.40 -0.77
CA ALA A 176 -9.26 -4.24 -1.65
C ALA A 176 -10.17 -3.08 -1.21
N VAL A 177 -9.58 -1.93 -0.92
CA VAL A 177 -10.26 -0.68 -0.60
C VAL A 177 -10.47 0.11 -1.89
N THR A 178 -11.71 0.35 -2.26
CA THR A 178 -12.07 1.21 -3.38
C THR A 178 -12.09 2.67 -2.92
N ILE A 179 -11.27 3.51 -3.55
CA ILE A 179 -11.27 4.96 -3.32
C ILE A 179 -12.44 5.54 -4.11
N ALA A 180 -13.39 6.20 -3.44
CA ALA A 180 -14.50 6.89 -4.09
C ALA A 180 -14.04 8.15 -4.85
N GLY A 181 -14.91 8.76 -5.64
CA GLY A 181 -14.62 10.04 -6.32
C GLY A 181 -13.87 9.89 -7.65
N THR A 182 -13.81 8.66 -8.21
CA THR A 182 -13.13 8.41 -9.51
C THR A 182 -11.70 8.93 -9.53
N PRO A 183 -10.81 8.33 -8.72
CA PRO A 183 -9.45 8.83 -8.54
C PRO A 183 -8.69 8.93 -9.87
N ALA A 184 -7.90 10.00 -10.00
CA ALA A 184 -7.06 10.29 -11.14
C ALA A 184 -5.70 10.83 -10.71
N VAL A 185 -4.76 10.87 -11.66
CA VAL A 185 -3.43 11.47 -11.45
C VAL A 185 -3.55 12.92 -11.01
N GLY A 186 -2.91 13.25 -9.89
CA GLY A 186 -2.89 14.61 -9.34
C GLY A 186 -3.95 14.89 -8.29
N ASP A 187 -4.89 13.97 -8.07
CA ASP A 187 -5.91 14.11 -7.04
C ASP A 187 -5.32 14.02 -5.63
N ILE A 188 -6.00 14.67 -4.68
CA ILE A 188 -5.80 14.44 -3.26
C ILE A 188 -6.75 13.33 -2.83
N CYS A 189 -6.20 12.21 -2.38
CA CYS A 189 -6.97 11.14 -1.78
C CYS A 189 -7.01 11.32 -0.26
N TYR A 190 -8.20 11.59 0.28
CA TYR A 190 -8.45 11.61 1.71
C TYR A 190 -8.75 10.20 2.21
N PHE A 191 -8.17 9.82 3.32
CA PHE A 191 -8.39 8.54 3.99
C PHE A 191 -8.85 8.74 5.41
N ARG A 192 -9.68 7.81 5.87
CA ARG A 192 -10.12 7.73 7.26
C ARG A 192 -9.90 6.32 7.76
N ILE A 193 -9.01 6.16 8.75
CA ILE A 193 -8.79 4.95 9.53
C ILE A 193 -9.66 5.00 10.79
N PHE A 194 -10.19 3.88 11.24
CA PHE A 194 -11.01 3.80 12.45
C PHE A 194 -10.93 2.42 13.10
N ARG A 195 -11.26 2.35 14.40
CA ARG A 195 -11.57 1.13 15.11
C ARG A 195 -13.07 0.87 14.98
N ASP A 196 -13.45 -0.30 14.49
CA ASP A 196 -14.85 -0.74 14.35
C ASP A 196 -15.23 -1.60 15.56
N VAL A 197 -15.61 -0.94 16.65
CA VAL A 197 -16.01 -1.63 17.90
C VAL A 197 -17.32 -2.40 17.77
N SER A 198 -18.02 -2.27 16.65
CA SER A 198 -19.21 -3.04 16.34
C SER A 198 -18.92 -4.37 15.65
N ASP A 199 -17.68 -4.59 15.18
CA ASP A 199 -17.26 -5.89 14.63
C ASP A 199 -17.24 -6.96 15.72
N ALA A 200 -17.69 -8.15 15.40
CA ALA A 200 -17.78 -9.27 16.35
C ALA A 200 -16.40 -9.79 16.81
N ASN A 201 -15.33 -9.41 16.14
CA ASN A 201 -13.96 -9.74 16.49
C ASN A 201 -13.23 -8.57 17.18
N ASP A 202 -13.90 -7.44 17.45
CA ASP A 202 -13.38 -6.36 18.29
C ASP A 202 -13.95 -6.55 19.70
N ASP A 203 -13.21 -7.25 20.52
CA ASP A 203 -13.61 -7.57 21.92
C ASP A 203 -12.61 -7.07 22.96
N MET A 204 -11.54 -6.38 22.52
CA MET A 204 -10.56 -5.77 23.43
C MET A 204 -11.18 -4.57 24.16
N ALA A 205 -11.13 -4.62 25.51
CA ALA A 205 -11.73 -3.61 26.39
C ALA A 205 -10.85 -2.37 26.59
N GLU A 206 -9.58 -2.43 26.23
CA GLU A 206 -8.61 -1.35 26.32
C GLU A 206 -8.55 -0.55 25.03
N ASP A 207 -7.91 0.64 25.12
CA ASP A 207 -7.64 1.45 23.95
C ASP A 207 -6.65 0.75 23.00
N ALA A 208 -6.95 0.79 21.72
CA ALA A 208 -6.04 0.36 20.68
C ALA A 208 -5.16 1.54 20.23
N ARG A 209 -3.84 1.39 20.33
CA ARG A 209 -2.83 2.41 20.02
C ARG A 209 -2.32 2.25 18.59
N LEU A 210 -2.79 3.08 17.68
CA LEU A 210 -2.31 3.08 16.31
C LEU A 210 -0.94 3.76 16.22
N ILE A 211 0.06 3.04 15.68
CA ILE A 211 1.41 3.55 15.40
C ILE A 211 1.47 4.10 13.97
N GLY A 212 0.75 3.46 13.04
CA GLY A 212 0.68 3.89 11.66
C GLY A 212 0.06 2.85 10.74
N VAL A 213 -0.04 3.21 9.47
CA VAL A 213 -0.65 2.37 8.44
C VAL A 213 0.30 2.23 7.25
N LYS A 214 0.48 1.02 6.76
CA LYS A 214 1.03 0.78 5.41
C LYS A 214 -0.10 0.77 4.41
N ILE A 215 0.04 1.57 3.37
CA ILE A 215 -0.82 1.55 2.18
C ILE A 215 -0.07 0.87 1.06
N PHE A 216 -0.68 -0.12 0.44
CA PHE A 216 -0.14 -0.82 -0.72
C PHE A 216 -0.96 -0.43 -1.96
N PHE A 217 -0.28 -0.03 -3.01
CA PHE A 217 -0.89 0.35 -4.28
C PHE A 217 -0.12 -0.26 -5.45
N THR A 218 -0.77 -0.42 -6.58
CA THR A 218 -0.15 -0.99 -7.79
C THR A 218 0.29 0.11 -8.72
N THR A 219 1.48 -0.03 -9.32
CA THR A 219 1.96 0.86 -10.37
C THR A 219 1.79 0.24 -11.75
N ASP A 220 1.54 1.05 -12.78
CA ASP A 220 1.48 0.67 -14.19
C ASP A 220 2.63 1.25 -15.02
N ALA A 221 3.48 2.09 -14.40
CA ALA A 221 4.67 2.68 -14.98
C ALA A 221 5.87 2.56 -14.04
N ALA A 222 7.07 2.70 -14.57
CA ALA A 222 8.32 2.62 -13.79
C ALA A 222 8.60 3.90 -12.98
N ASN A 223 8.06 5.02 -13.39
CA ASN A 223 8.30 6.35 -12.81
C ASN A 223 7.16 7.31 -13.19
N ASP A 224 7.26 8.53 -12.72
CA ASP A 224 6.28 9.61 -12.92
C ASP A 224 6.51 10.43 -14.23
N ALA A 225 7.27 9.92 -15.18
CA ALA A 225 7.58 10.61 -16.43
C ALA A 225 6.43 10.58 -17.44
#